data_7a0b04acc5282c041684770f9fe88c45
#
_entry.id   7a0b04acc5282c041684770f9fe88c45
#
_cell.length_a   1.000
_cell.length_b   1.000
_cell.length_c   1.000
_cell.angle_alpha   90.00
_cell.angle_beta   90.00
_cell.angle_gamma   90.00
#
_symmetry.space_group_name_H-M   'P 1'
#
loop_
_entity.id
_entity.type
_entity.pdbx_description
1 polymer ?
#
loop_
_entity_poly.entity_id
_entity_poly.type
_entity_poly.pdbx_seq_one_letter_code
_entity_poly.pdbx_strand_id
1 'polypeptide(L)'
;MFKKLIVLLLILSVINPIKVYATEVQNPQNTFLQMTQEELVMLQKIAVAEAHGKDEITMANIMLTILNRRQSKEFPNSIKEVITENNQFSTYPKLYNKYEPNETSIRAICLLPFIENKNQLYFENTVQGSWISTNKIYLFNINDLCFYK
;
A
#
# COMPACT_ATOMS: atom_id res chain seq x y z
N MET A 1 -11.91 -61.60 -22.12
CA MET A 1 -11.46 -60.84 -20.94
C MET A 1 -10.62 -59.60 -21.30
N PHE A 2 -10.18 -59.42 -22.55
CA PHE A 2 -9.31 -58.28 -22.96
C PHE A 2 -10.03 -57.01 -23.46
N LYS A 3 -11.32 -57.07 -23.77
CA LYS A 3 -12.07 -55.92 -24.30
C LYS A 3 -12.51 -54.87 -23.24
N LYS A 4 -12.54 -55.24 -21.95
CA LYS A 4 -12.90 -54.28 -20.86
C LYS A 4 -11.74 -53.45 -20.33
N LEU A 5 -10.49 -53.84 -20.64
CA LEU A 5 -9.30 -53.11 -20.16
C LEU A 5 -8.95 -51.91 -21.05
N ILE A 6 -9.35 -51.93 -22.33
CA ILE A 6 -9.04 -50.85 -23.29
C ILE A 6 -9.95 -49.60 -23.07
N VAL A 7 -11.17 -49.81 -22.59
CA VAL A 7 -12.11 -48.71 -22.35
C VAL A 7 -11.72 -47.88 -21.12
N LEU A 8 -11.02 -48.49 -20.15
CA LEU A 8 -10.60 -47.79 -18.93
C LEU A 8 -9.36 -46.90 -19.18
N LEU A 9 -8.55 -47.19 -20.16
CA LEU A 9 -7.34 -46.43 -20.51
C LEU A 9 -7.65 -45.17 -21.36
N LEU A 10 -8.80 -45.10 -22.02
CA LEU A 10 -9.23 -43.95 -22.83
C LEU A 10 -9.93 -42.84 -22.05
N ILE A 11 -10.37 -43.12 -20.83
CA ILE A 11 -11.03 -42.11 -19.98
C ILE A 11 -10.00 -41.24 -19.22
N LEU A 12 -8.74 -41.68 -19.10
CA LEU A 12 -7.68 -40.96 -18.40
C LEU A 12 -6.98 -39.89 -19.25
N SER A 13 -7.30 -39.77 -20.55
CA SER A 13 -6.64 -38.81 -21.45
C SER A 13 -7.39 -37.48 -21.66
N VAL A 14 -8.52 -37.24 -20.97
CA VAL A 14 -9.33 -36.02 -21.13
C VAL A 14 -9.38 -35.19 -19.85
N ILE A 15 -8.48 -35.44 -18.93
CA ILE A 15 -8.29 -34.44 -17.82
C ILE A 15 -7.31 -33.40 -18.36
N ASN A 16 -7.84 -32.40 -19.09
CA ASN A 16 -7.13 -31.18 -19.33
C ASN A 16 -6.73 -30.61 -17.94
N PRO A 17 -5.43 -30.38 -17.67
CA PRO A 17 -5.06 -29.67 -16.48
C PRO A 17 -5.72 -28.28 -16.59
N ILE A 18 -6.73 -28.03 -15.77
CA ILE A 18 -7.21 -26.68 -15.54
C ILE A 18 -5.97 -25.93 -15.07
N LYS A 19 -5.38 -25.12 -15.95
CA LYS A 19 -4.39 -24.14 -15.56
C LYS A 19 -5.14 -23.17 -14.63
N VAL A 20 -5.08 -23.46 -13.34
CA VAL A 20 -5.41 -22.47 -12.32
C VAL A 20 -4.36 -21.37 -12.51
N TYR A 21 -4.71 -20.35 -13.25
CA TYR A 21 -4.01 -19.09 -13.17
C TYR A 21 -4.30 -18.59 -11.77
N ALA A 22 -3.40 -18.91 -10.84
CA ALA A 22 -3.30 -18.18 -9.62
C ALA A 22 -2.97 -16.73 -10.05
N THR A 23 -4.00 -15.92 -10.22
CA THR A 23 -3.86 -14.48 -10.10
C THR A 23 -3.29 -14.32 -8.70
N GLU A 24 -2.00 -14.05 -8.62
CA GLU A 24 -1.36 -13.59 -7.39
C GLU A 24 -2.14 -12.35 -6.99
N VAL A 25 -3.16 -12.54 -6.16
CA VAL A 25 -3.75 -11.43 -5.42
C VAL A 25 -2.57 -10.93 -4.58
N GLN A 26 -1.97 -9.83 -5.02
CA GLN A 26 -0.92 -9.17 -4.27
C GLN A 26 -1.54 -8.74 -2.94
N ASN A 27 -1.46 -9.64 -1.97
CA ASN A 27 -1.91 -9.37 -0.63
C ASN A 27 -0.98 -8.27 -0.08
N PRO A 28 -1.50 -7.09 0.31
CA PRO A 28 -0.69 -6.03 0.92
C PRO A 28 0.15 -6.53 2.11
N GLN A 29 -0.30 -7.60 2.77
CA GLN A 29 0.42 -8.27 3.85
C GLN A 29 1.77 -8.85 3.42
N ASN A 30 1.90 -9.36 2.18
CA ASN A 30 3.19 -9.87 1.68
C ASN A 30 4.19 -8.73 1.42
N THR A 31 3.71 -7.57 1.05
CA THR A 31 4.54 -6.37 0.80
C THR A 31 5.16 -5.84 2.09
N PHE A 32 4.43 -5.93 3.20
CA PHE A 32 4.91 -5.53 4.52
C PHE A 32 6.06 -6.41 5.02
N LEU A 33 5.98 -7.72 4.80
CA LEU A 33 7.00 -8.69 5.23
C LEU A 33 8.33 -8.59 4.46
N GLN A 34 8.37 -7.82 3.36
CA GLN A 34 9.55 -7.66 2.50
C GLN A 34 10.29 -6.34 2.69
N MET A 35 9.85 -5.48 3.64
CA MET A 35 10.52 -4.21 3.90
C MET A 35 11.80 -4.40 4.70
N THR A 36 12.84 -3.67 4.32
CA THR A 36 14.08 -3.58 5.10
C THR A 36 13.85 -2.73 6.36
N GLN A 37 14.74 -2.84 7.33
CA GLN A 37 14.71 -1.99 8.52
C GLN A 37 14.83 -0.50 8.16
N GLU A 38 15.63 -0.16 7.16
CA GLU A 38 15.77 1.22 6.67
C GLU A 38 14.45 1.75 6.11
N GLU A 39 13.76 0.97 5.28
CA GLU A 39 12.45 1.34 4.73
C GLU A 39 11.39 1.51 5.81
N LEU A 40 11.39 0.65 6.84
CA LEU A 40 10.49 0.79 7.99
C LEU A 40 10.73 2.10 8.74
N VAL A 41 11.98 2.46 8.99
CA VAL A 41 12.33 3.73 9.63
C VAL A 41 11.92 4.92 8.76
N MET A 42 12.20 4.87 7.46
CA MET A 42 11.80 5.93 6.53
C MET A 42 10.28 6.13 6.50
N LEU A 43 9.53 5.05 6.44
CA LEU A 43 8.06 5.07 6.42
C LEU A 43 7.48 5.67 7.71
N GLN A 44 8.05 5.33 8.86
CA GLN A 44 7.66 5.89 10.15
C GLN A 44 7.98 7.38 10.25
N LYS A 45 9.18 7.80 9.86
CA LYS A 45 9.60 9.21 9.91
C LYS A 45 8.70 10.10 9.06
N ILE A 46 8.39 9.70 7.83
CA ILE A 46 7.54 10.51 6.97
C ILE A 46 6.09 10.56 7.49
N ALA A 47 5.58 9.46 8.04
CA ALA A 47 4.25 9.44 8.64
C ALA A 47 4.16 10.36 9.87
N VAL A 48 5.18 10.38 10.73
CA VAL A 48 5.26 11.32 11.86
C VAL A 48 5.29 12.77 11.37
N ALA A 49 6.07 13.05 10.31
CA ALA A 49 6.19 14.39 9.74
C ALA A 49 4.87 14.88 9.12
N GLU A 50 4.17 14.03 8.36
CA GLU A 50 2.91 14.39 7.67
C GLU A 50 1.69 14.38 8.59
N ALA A 51 1.68 13.51 9.61
CA ALA A 51 0.53 13.40 10.50
C ALA A 51 0.39 14.56 11.50
N HIS A 52 1.42 15.36 11.73
CA HIS A 52 1.40 16.50 12.66
C HIS A 52 0.82 16.18 14.06
N GLY A 53 1.22 15.03 14.62
CA GLY A 53 0.77 14.60 15.95
C GLY A 53 -0.60 13.89 15.99
N LYS A 54 -1.15 13.51 14.83
CA LYS A 54 -2.37 12.70 14.75
C LYS A 54 -2.15 11.26 15.24
N ASP A 55 -3.26 10.51 15.32
CA ASP A 55 -3.30 9.14 15.83
C ASP A 55 -2.64 8.11 14.88
N GLU A 56 -2.50 6.89 15.40
CA GLU A 56 -1.90 5.76 14.67
C GLU A 56 -2.70 5.34 13.44
N ILE A 57 -4.02 5.53 13.41
CA ILE A 57 -4.85 5.18 12.25
C ILE A 57 -4.55 6.13 11.10
N THR A 58 -4.42 7.42 11.39
CA THR A 58 -4.02 8.43 10.41
C THR A 58 -2.63 8.14 9.85
N MET A 59 -1.65 7.88 10.73
CA MET A 59 -0.28 7.53 10.33
C MET A 59 -0.25 6.27 9.46
N ALA A 60 -0.99 5.23 9.82
CA ALA A 60 -1.06 3.99 9.06
C ALA A 60 -1.65 4.21 7.65
N ASN A 61 -2.65 5.07 7.50
CA ASN A 61 -3.19 5.40 6.17
C ASN A 61 -2.23 6.23 5.31
N ILE A 62 -1.43 7.11 5.91
CA ILE A 62 -0.32 7.79 5.21
C ILE A 62 0.71 6.77 4.73
N MET A 63 1.13 5.84 5.60
CA MET A 63 2.06 4.76 5.24
C MET A 63 1.50 3.89 4.12
N LEU A 64 0.21 3.53 4.20
CA LEU A 64 -0.46 2.72 3.18
C LEU A 64 -0.52 3.44 1.83
N THR A 65 -0.68 4.76 1.82
CA THR A 65 -0.61 5.57 0.60
C THR A 65 0.78 5.45 -0.06
N ILE A 66 1.86 5.50 0.73
CA ILE A 66 3.23 5.34 0.22
C ILE A 66 3.45 3.93 -0.34
N LEU A 67 2.96 2.90 0.35
CA LEU A 67 3.05 1.51 -0.10
C LEU A 67 2.25 1.29 -1.40
N ASN A 68 1.08 1.90 -1.53
CA ASN A 68 0.29 1.86 -2.76
C ASN A 68 0.99 2.57 -3.92
N ARG A 69 1.60 3.74 -3.67
CA ARG A 69 2.41 4.45 -4.68
C ARG A 69 3.54 3.57 -5.19
N ARG A 70 4.31 2.93 -4.30
CA ARG A 70 5.39 2.00 -4.69
C ARG A 70 4.91 0.89 -5.62
N GLN A 71 3.66 0.45 -5.49
CA GLN A 71 3.06 -0.60 -6.33
C GLN A 71 2.42 -0.05 -7.60
N SER A 72 2.15 1.24 -7.66
CA SER A 72 1.52 1.89 -8.81
C SER A 72 2.54 2.18 -9.91
N LYS A 73 2.13 2.00 -11.17
CA LYS A 73 2.95 2.38 -12.34
C LYS A 73 3.12 3.90 -12.51
N GLU A 74 2.34 4.70 -11.78
CA GLU A 74 2.38 6.17 -11.82
C GLU A 74 3.49 6.75 -10.93
N PHE A 75 4.09 5.95 -10.06
CA PHE A 75 5.06 6.38 -9.05
C PHE A 75 6.33 5.53 -9.10
N PRO A 76 7.43 6.01 -8.48
CA PRO A 76 8.63 5.20 -8.30
C PRO A 76 8.35 3.88 -7.56
N ASN A 77 9.16 2.86 -7.82
CA ASN A 77 8.96 1.52 -7.30
C ASN A 77 9.68 1.21 -5.97
N SER A 78 10.26 2.21 -5.32
CA SER A 78 10.87 2.08 -3.99
C SER A 78 10.30 3.09 -3.00
N ILE A 79 10.23 2.73 -1.72
CA ILE A 79 9.76 3.62 -0.64
C ILE A 79 10.61 4.89 -0.59
N LYS A 80 11.93 4.74 -0.73
CA LYS A 80 12.87 5.86 -0.73
C LYS A 80 12.54 6.86 -1.84
N GLU A 81 12.42 6.39 -3.07
CA GLU A 81 12.14 7.26 -4.21
C GLU A 81 10.77 7.92 -4.10
N VAL A 82 9.73 7.19 -3.67
CA VAL A 82 8.39 7.76 -3.42
C VAL A 82 8.45 8.90 -2.39
N ILE A 83 9.24 8.73 -1.31
CA ILE A 83 9.35 9.75 -0.26
C ILE A 83 10.19 10.94 -0.71
N THR A 84 11.25 10.71 -1.48
CA THR A 84 12.22 11.74 -1.88
C THR A 84 11.87 12.43 -3.18
N GLU A 85 10.84 11.99 -3.88
CA GLU A 85 10.38 12.61 -5.13
C GLU A 85 9.95 14.05 -4.89
N ASN A 86 10.39 14.95 -5.77
CA ASN A 86 10.13 16.37 -5.64
C ASN A 86 8.63 16.68 -5.58
N ASN A 87 8.25 17.52 -4.62
CA ASN A 87 6.88 18.01 -4.41
C ASN A 87 5.83 16.94 -4.04
N GLN A 88 6.25 15.71 -3.69
CA GLN A 88 5.30 14.68 -3.24
C GLN A 88 4.91 14.85 -1.76
N PHE A 89 5.87 15.24 -0.93
CA PHE A 89 5.65 15.48 0.49
C PHE A 89 6.19 16.86 0.87
N SER A 90 5.29 17.75 1.31
CA SER A 90 5.67 19.13 1.69
C SER A 90 6.60 19.17 2.91
N THR A 91 6.59 18.12 3.72
CA THR A 91 7.42 17.98 4.91
C THR A 91 8.84 17.48 4.62
N TYR A 92 9.07 16.88 3.44
CA TYR A 92 10.39 16.41 3.05
C TYR A 92 11.22 17.54 2.39
N PRO A 93 12.53 17.67 2.67
CA PRO A 93 13.29 16.92 3.69
C PRO A 93 13.25 17.58 5.09
N LYS A 94 12.73 18.78 5.21
CA LYS A 94 12.90 19.64 6.40
C LYS A 94 12.34 19.00 7.68
N LEU A 95 11.06 18.63 7.68
CA LEU A 95 10.43 18.02 8.85
C LEU A 95 10.82 16.54 8.97
N TYR A 96 10.93 15.83 7.85
CA TYR A 96 11.40 14.46 7.83
C TYR A 96 12.74 14.27 8.58
N ASN A 97 13.71 15.17 8.38
CA ASN A 97 15.02 15.09 9.05
C ASN A 97 14.96 15.47 10.54
N LYS A 98 13.89 16.13 10.96
CA LYS A 98 13.69 16.56 12.36
C LYS A 98 13.04 15.48 13.22
N TYR A 99 12.21 14.64 12.62
CA TYR A 99 11.44 13.64 13.35
C TYR A 99 12.10 12.24 13.31
N GLU A 100 11.92 11.52 14.41
CA GLU A 100 12.30 10.11 14.54
C GLU A 100 11.05 9.24 14.74
N PRO A 101 11.14 7.92 14.50
CA PRO A 101 10.07 6.99 14.84
C PRO A 101 9.67 7.15 16.32
N ASN A 102 8.38 7.10 16.59
CA ASN A 102 7.82 7.21 17.93
C ASN A 102 6.83 6.08 18.19
N GLU A 103 6.32 5.97 19.41
CA GLU A 103 5.39 4.92 19.82
C GLU A 103 4.13 4.87 18.93
N THR A 104 3.58 6.04 18.56
CA THR A 104 2.41 6.12 17.67
C THR A 104 2.71 5.57 16.28
N SER A 105 3.89 5.89 15.70
CA SER A 105 4.30 5.36 14.39
C SER A 105 4.60 3.87 14.44
N ILE A 106 5.09 3.35 15.57
CA ILE A 106 5.28 1.90 15.76
C ILE A 106 3.92 1.20 15.80
N ARG A 107 2.95 1.73 16.54
CA ARG A 107 1.57 1.19 16.54
C ARG A 107 0.95 1.27 15.15
N ALA A 108 1.16 2.35 14.41
CA ALA A 108 0.69 2.51 13.04
C ALA A 108 1.20 1.40 12.11
N ILE A 109 2.49 1.04 12.20
CA ILE A 109 3.05 -0.11 11.46
C ILE A 109 2.31 -1.41 11.79
N CYS A 110 2.04 -1.66 13.07
CA CYS A 110 1.33 -2.87 13.50
C CYS A 110 -0.14 -2.92 12.99
N LEU A 111 -0.74 -1.77 12.69
CA LEU A 111 -2.11 -1.69 12.17
C LEU A 111 -2.19 -1.97 10.67
N LEU A 112 -1.12 -1.78 9.89
CA LEU A 112 -1.15 -1.92 8.43
C LEU A 112 -1.79 -3.22 7.91
N PRO A 113 -1.55 -4.41 8.52
CA PRO A 113 -2.18 -5.64 8.07
C PRO A 113 -3.70 -5.69 8.27
N PHE A 114 -4.25 -4.83 9.14
CA PHE A 114 -5.66 -4.85 9.55
C PHE A 114 -6.47 -3.69 8.95
N ILE A 115 -5.82 -2.72 8.31
CA ILE A 115 -6.50 -1.60 7.64
C ILE A 115 -6.95 -2.04 6.25
N GLU A 116 -8.22 -1.74 5.92
CA GLU A 116 -8.75 -1.93 4.58
C GLU A 116 -7.99 -1.05 3.58
N ASN A 117 -7.31 -1.68 2.63
CA ASN A 117 -6.64 -0.96 1.56
C ASN A 117 -7.63 -0.55 0.47
N LYS A 118 -7.93 0.74 0.39
CA LYS A 118 -8.79 1.34 -0.66
C LYS A 118 -8.01 1.80 -1.88
N ASN A 119 -6.73 1.41 -1.99
CA ASN A 119 -5.82 1.80 -3.07
C ASN A 119 -5.66 3.33 -3.19
N GLN A 120 -5.66 4.03 -2.04
CA GLN A 120 -5.41 5.46 -1.98
C GLN A 120 -3.99 5.78 -2.47
N LEU A 121 -3.87 6.81 -3.29
CA LEU A 121 -2.61 7.28 -3.87
C LEU A 121 -2.26 8.71 -3.47
N TYR A 122 -3.25 9.48 -2.99
CA TYR A 122 -3.09 10.88 -2.62
C TYR A 122 -3.77 11.15 -1.28
N PHE A 123 -3.25 12.13 -0.55
CA PHE A 123 -3.90 12.70 0.61
C PHE A 123 -3.57 14.18 0.74
N GLU A 124 -4.44 14.92 1.38
CA GLU A 124 -4.25 16.33 1.72
C GLU A 124 -5.11 16.70 2.93
N ASN A 125 -4.75 17.80 3.58
CA ASN A 125 -5.67 18.42 4.54
C ASN A 125 -6.94 18.85 3.80
N THR A 126 -8.07 18.88 4.51
CA THR A 126 -9.36 19.28 3.94
C THR A 126 -9.29 20.72 3.42
N VAL A 127 -9.00 20.86 2.13
CA VAL A 127 -8.98 22.13 1.40
C VAL A 127 -9.89 22.00 0.19
N GLN A 128 -10.97 22.79 0.15
CA GLN A 128 -11.83 22.82 -1.04
C GLN A 128 -11.09 23.49 -2.21
N GLY A 129 -11.20 22.90 -3.39
CA GLY A 129 -10.67 23.49 -4.63
C GLY A 129 -9.17 23.30 -4.85
N SER A 130 -8.52 22.39 -4.13
CA SER A 130 -7.15 21.97 -4.42
C SER A 130 -7.09 21.22 -5.77
N TRP A 131 -5.89 21.11 -6.34
CA TRP A 131 -5.70 20.29 -7.55
C TRP A 131 -6.10 18.82 -7.30
N ILE A 132 -5.75 18.26 -6.12
CA ILE A 132 -6.10 16.88 -5.77
C ILE A 132 -7.61 16.72 -5.68
N SER A 133 -8.29 17.57 -4.90
CA SER A 133 -9.75 17.47 -4.72
C SER A 133 -10.54 17.69 -6.01
N THR A 134 -9.95 18.38 -7.00
CA THR A 134 -10.59 18.64 -8.30
C THR A 134 -10.35 17.54 -9.32
N ASN A 135 -9.17 16.86 -9.27
CA ASN A 135 -8.73 15.95 -10.33
C ASN A 135 -8.67 14.48 -9.89
N LYS A 136 -8.85 14.17 -8.61
CA LYS A 136 -8.75 12.81 -8.08
C LYS A 136 -10.06 12.35 -7.46
N ILE A 137 -10.27 11.04 -7.42
CA ILE A 137 -11.48 10.43 -6.87
C ILE A 137 -11.35 10.41 -5.35
N TYR A 138 -12.24 11.12 -4.66
CA TYR A 138 -12.35 11.06 -3.21
C TYR A 138 -12.73 9.66 -2.74
N LEU A 139 -12.07 9.15 -1.71
CA LEU A 139 -12.33 7.85 -1.12
C LEU A 139 -12.93 7.94 0.28
N PHE A 140 -12.23 8.62 1.19
CA PHE A 140 -12.63 8.77 2.59
C PHE A 140 -11.80 9.87 3.27
N ASN A 141 -12.16 10.20 4.50
CA ASN A 141 -11.35 11.06 5.37
C ASN A 141 -11.10 10.41 6.74
N ILE A 142 -9.98 10.76 7.34
CA ILE A 142 -9.64 10.46 8.75
C ILE A 142 -9.14 11.74 9.36
N ASN A 143 -9.79 12.17 10.45
CA ASN A 143 -9.57 13.49 11.02
C ASN A 143 -9.80 14.58 9.95
N ASP A 144 -8.81 15.43 9.72
CA ASP A 144 -8.81 16.48 8.70
C ASP A 144 -8.02 16.10 7.42
N LEU A 145 -7.59 14.85 7.29
CA LEU A 145 -6.97 14.33 6.07
C LEU A 145 -8.00 13.65 5.18
N CYS A 146 -8.08 14.08 3.93
CA CYS A 146 -8.85 13.44 2.88
C CYS A 146 -7.94 12.58 2.00
N PHE A 147 -8.40 11.38 1.67
CA PHE A 147 -7.67 10.40 0.86
C PHE A 147 -8.35 10.20 -0.49
N TYR A 148 -7.54 10.07 -1.55
CA TYR A 148 -7.99 10.03 -2.95
C TYR A 148 -7.25 8.97 -3.75
N LYS A 149 -7.85 8.64 -4.91
CA LYS A 149 -7.25 7.77 -5.92
C LYS A 149 -7.17 8.46 -7.27
#